data_f0f0860f0dd5ce27a7536e9bd7153b0f
#
_entry.id   f0f0860f0dd5ce27a7536e9bd7153b0f
#
_cell.length_a   1.000
_cell.length_b   1.000
_cell.length_c   1.000
_cell.angle_alpha   90.00
_cell.angle_beta   90.00
_cell.angle_gamma   90.00
#
_symmetry.space_group_name_H-M   'P 1'
#
loop_
_entity.id
_entity.type
_entity.pdbx_description
1 polymer ?
#
loop_
_entity_poly.entity_id
_entity_poly.type
_entity_poly.pdbx_seq_one_letter_code
_entity_poly.pdbx_strand_id
1 'polypeptide(L)'
;MSLNKFFNLPSTIIRGTNPAFGPFTSDPKAYYDSILQRFFVTTLEIDQDEATGAFQGHSSVLIAVSRTSNQTGDWSIYRLDKTNDGTNGTPTHPGCPCLGDQPLIGADANGFYVSTNEFPLFSAGFNGAQVYAMSKTALAGGMLPAVVMITPGALEEGIAYTLQPTTTPPGGAYETANGGTEYFMSALEFTGGLDNRIAVWALTGTNTLNDSAPRLALRYAIVASQVYGQPPAMQQKDGPLFLSGLIRAGVFGKPAVEHLPLIESNDDSMNQTIYAAGKLWCALNTLVKSKNGPVHRRGTGGKHFQPGIHLR
;
A
#
# COMPACT_ATOMS: atom_id res chain seq x y z
N MET A 1 -18.38 6.31 10.90
CA MET A 1 -17.42 7.43 11.06
C MET A 1 -16.64 7.52 9.76
N SER A 2 -16.37 8.74 9.23
CA SER A 2 -15.50 8.89 8.05
C SER A 2 -14.03 8.70 8.43
N LEU A 3 -13.19 8.42 7.43
CA LEU A 3 -11.74 8.26 7.62
C LEU A 3 -11.11 9.53 8.20
N ASN A 4 -11.39 10.69 7.61
CA ASN A 4 -10.93 11.98 8.13
C ASN A 4 -11.30 12.19 9.60
N LYS A 5 -12.56 11.90 9.97
CA LYS A 5 -13.00 12.04 11.37
C LYS A 5 -12.24 11.08 12.30
N PHE A 6 -11.92 9.87 11.85
CA PHE A 6 -11.13 8.91 12.62
C PHE A 6 -9.72 9.45 12.92
N PHE A 7 -9.11 10.13 11.95
CA PHE A 7 -7.78 10.74 12.09
C PHE A 7 -7.81 12.19 12.64
N ASN A 8 -8.94 12.65 13.17
CA ASN A 8 -9.14 14.01 13.69
C ASN A 8 -8.91 15.11 12.64
N LEU A 9 -9.23 14.83 11.39
CA LEU A 9 -9.14 15.77 10.27
C LEU A 9 -10.51 16.35 9.92
N PRO A 10 -10.54 17.57 9.34
CA PRO A 10 -11.74 18.09 8.68
C PRO A 10 -12.22 17.13 7.57
N SER A 11 -13.52 17.16 7.29
CA SER A 11 -14.06 16.37 6.17
C SER A 11 -13.43 16.79 4.84
N THR A 12 -13.10 15.84 3.97
CA THR A 12 -12.55 16.12 2.63
C THR A 12 -13.43 17.07 1.83
N ILE A 13 -14.74 16.97 1.98
CA ILE A 13 -15.71 17.91 1.39
C ILE A 13 -16.65 18.39 2.50
N ILE A 14 -16.62 19.68 2.79
CA ILE A 14 -17.53 20.36 3.73
C ILE A 14 -18.63 21.00 2.89
N ARG A 15 -19.83 20.40 2.94
CA ARG A 15 -21.00 20.90 2.20
C ARG A 15 -21.71 21.97 2.99
N GLY A 16 -22.28 22.99 2.30
CA GLY A 16 -23.02 24.06 2.93
C GLY A 16 -23.14 25.27 2.03
N THR A 17 -23.56 26.42 2.57
CA THR A 17 -23.65 27.69 1.85
C THR A 17 -22.28 28.14 1.32
N ASN A 18 -21.23 27.89 2.10
CA ASN A 18 -19.84 28.12 1.71
C ASN A 18 -19.13 26.76 1.73
N PRO A 19 -19.12 26.01 0.62
CA PRO A 19 -18.42 24.74 0.56
C PRO A 19 -16.91 24.95 0.74
N ALA A 20 -16.28 24.04 1.46
CA ALA A 20 -14.85 24.06 1.70
C ALA A 20 -14.28 22.64 1.59
N PHE A 21 -12.95 22.54 1.49
CA PHE A 21 -12.26 21.27 1.38
C PHE A 21 -11.28 21.08 2.56
N GLY A 22 -11.31 19.91 3.16
CA GLY A 22 -10.27 19.46 4.08
C GLY A 22 -9.30 18.52 3.35
N PRO A 23 -8.30 17.95 4.06
CA PRO A 23 -7.34 17.05 3.45
C PRO A 23 -7.98 15.86 2.76
N PHE A 24 -7.44 15.49 1.59
CA PHE A 24 -7.81 14.26 0.90
C PHE A 24 -7.19 13.06 1.63
N THR A 25 -7.96 12.01 1.88
CA THR A 25 -7.48 10.76 2.46
C THR A 25 -7.93 9.57 1.62
N SER A 26 -7.03 8.59 1.44
CA SER A 26 -7.27 7.40 0.63
C SER A 26 -6.47 6.20 1.13
N ASP A 27 -6.74 5.03 0.55
CA ASP A 27 -5.98 3.78 0.69
C ASP A 27 -5.75 3.33 2.14
N PRO A 28 -6.82 3.23 2.94
CA PRO A 28 -6.66 2.78 4.31
C PRO A 28 -6.25 1.31 4.37
N LYS A 29 -5.32 1.01 5.29
CA LYS A 29 -4.94 -0.35 5.67
C LYS A 29 -5.11 -0.52 7.15
N ALA A 30 -5.40 -1.74 7.59
CA ALA A 30 -5.52 -2.09 9.00
C ALA A 30 -4.82 -3.42 9.28
N TYR A 31 -4.17 -3.50 10.43
CA TYR A 31 -3.50 -4.69 10.94
C TYR A 31 -3.76 -4.82 12.44
N TYR A 32 -3.98 -6.04 12.92
CA TYR A 32 -4.04 -6.35 14.34
C TYR A 32 -2.83 -7.18 14.76
N ASP A 33 -2.00 -6.63 15.63
CA ASP A 33 -0.91 -7.35 16.26
C ASP A 33 -1.42 -8.13 17.47
N SER A 34 -1.50 -9.44 17.34
CA SER A 34 -2.03 -10.32 18.39
C SER A 34 -1.13 -10.44 19.61
N ILE A 35 0.18 -10.17 19.46
CA ILE A 35 1.15 -10.23 20.55
C ILE A 35 1.08 -8.94 21.38
N LEU A 36 1.12 -7.78 20.72
CA LEU A 36 0.94 -6.50 21.39
C LEU A 36 -0.50 -6.21 21.78
N GLN A 37 -1.46 -6.93 21.18
CA GLN A 37 -2.90 -6.67 21.29
C GLN A 37 -3.23 -5.21 20.92
N ARG A 38 -2.74 -4.77 19.75
CA ARG A 38 -2.95 -3.42 19.23
C ARG A 38 -3.39 -3.47 17.78
N PHE A 39 -4.29 -2.54 17.45
CA PHE A 39 -4.66 -2.26 16.07
C PHE A 39 -3.75 -1.15 15.53
N PHE A 40 -3.29 -1.32 14.31
CA PHE A 40 -2.58 -0.33 13.51
C PHE A 40 -3.44 -0.01 12.29
N VAL A 41 -3.64 1.27 12.02
CA VAL A 41 -4.41 1.75 10.86
C VAL A 41 -3.59 2.82 10.15
N THR A 42 -3.48 2.75 8.84
CA THR A 42 -2.82 3.78 8.04
C THR A 42 -3.75 4.34 6.99
N THR A 43 -3.47 5.54 6.53
CA THR A 43 -4.09 6.17 5.36
C THR A 43 -3.14 7.15 4.71
N LEU A 44 -3.19 7.27 3.39
CA LEU A 44 -2.62 8.40 2.67
C LEU A 44 -3.39 9.68 3.00
N GLU A 45 -2.67 10.78 3.14
CA GLU A 45 -3.21 12.13 3.25
C GLU A 45 -2.48 13.05 2.27
N ILE A 46 -3.24 13.92 1.59
CA ILE A 46 -2.72 15.03 0.77
C ILE A 46 -3.45 16.29 1.17
N ASP A 47 -2.72 17.35 1.44
CA ASP A 47 -3.30 18.65 1.76
C ASP A 47 -4.01 19.21 0.53
N GLN A 48 -5.16 19.86 0.76
CA GLN A 48 -5.96 20.53 -0.27
C GLN A 48 -6.14 22.01 0.08
N ASP A 49 -6.20 22.84 -0.93
CA ASP A 49 -6.65 24.22 -0.80
C ASP A 49 -8.11 24.24 -0.33
N GLU A 50 -8.37 24.97 0.74
CA GLU A 50 -9.69 24.98 1.40
C GLU A 50 -10.81 25.51 0.48
N ALA A 51 -10.51 26.44 -0.42
CA ALA A 51 -11.51 27.06 -1.29
C ALA A 51 -11.74 26.29 -2.58
N THR A 52 -10.69 25.68 -3.15
CA THR A 52 -10.74 25.08 -4.49
C THR A 52 -10.70 23.57 -4.50
N GLY A 53 -10.18 22.94 -3.41
CA GLY A 53 -9.92 21.51 -3.35
C GLY A 53 -8.70 21.06 -4.17
N ALA A 54 -7.90 21.99 -4.70
CA ALA A 54 -6.68 21.66 -5.41
C ALA A 54 -5.62 21.09 -4.45
N PHE A 55 -4.90 20.06 -4.88
CA PHE A 55 -3.81 19.50 -4.08
C PHE A 55 -2.73 20.55 -3.83
N GLN A 56 -2.25 20.57 -2.59
CA GLN A 56 -1.12 21.37 -2.13
C GLN A 56 0.16 20.53 -2.10
N GLY A 57 1.31 21.18 -1.91
CA GLY A 57 2.62 20.54 -1.96
C GLY A 57 3.00 19.75 -0.69
N HIS A 58 2.05 19.17 0.02
CA HIS A 58 2.34 18.37 1.20
C HIS A 58 1.52 17.08 1.22
N SER A 59 2.17 15.98 1.54
CA SER A 59 1.53 14.68 1.71
C SER A 59 2.12 13.90 2.89
N SER A 60 1.31 13.03 3.46
CA SER A 60 1.68 12.20 4.62
C SER A 60 1.08 10.81 4.53
N VAL A 61 1.67 9.87 5.26
CA VAL A 61 0.95 8.68 5.72
C VAL A 61 0.61 8.88 7.18
N LEU A 62 -0.67 8.88 7.49
CA LEU A 62 -1.15 8.89 8.87
C LEU A 62 -1.13 7.46 9.41
N ILE A 63 -0.68 7.33 10.67
CA ILE A 63 -0.62 6.05 11.37
C ILE A 63 -1.37 6.21 12.68
N ALA A 64 -2.42 5.42 12.89
CA ALA A 64 -3.13 5.35 14.17
C ALA A 64 -2.86 4.01 14.83
N VAL A 65 -2.53 4.04 16.13
CA VAL A 65 -2.30 2.83 16.92
C VAL A 65 -3.21 2.86 18.14
N SER A 66 -4.00 1.80 18.33
CA SER A 66 -4.91 1.71 19.47
C SER A 66 -4.13 1.64 20.80
N ARG A 67 -4.59 2.37 21.83
CA ARG A 67 -3.94 2.36 23.15
C ARG A 67 -4.20 1.09 23.95
N THR A 68 -5.22 0.36 23.58
CA THR A 68 -5.61 -0.93 24.20
C THR A 68 -6.03 -1.93 23.12
N SER A 69 -6.40 -3.13 23.50
CA SER A 69 -7.00 -4.14 22.60
C SER A 69 -8.43 -3.80 22.16
N ASN A 70 -9.02 -2.73 22.71
CA ASN A 70 -10.35 -2.27 22.35
C ASN A 70 -10.27 -1.23 21.22
N GLN A 71 -10.75 -1.57 20.02
CA GLN A 71 -10.75 -0.67 18.87
C GLN A 71 -11.70 0.53 18.99
N THR A 72 -12.61 0.52 19.97
CA THR A 72 -13.50 1.66 20.24
C THR A 72 -12.94 2.65 21.28
N GLY A 73 -11.76 2.35 21.84
CA GLY A 73 -11.05 3.21 22.79
C GLY A 73 -10.21 4.28 22.10
N ASP A 74 -9.25 4.81 22.87
CA ASP A 74 -8.35 5.87 22.41
C ASP A 74 -7.28 5.34 21.46
N TRP A 75 -6.80 6.23 20.57
CA TRP A 75 -5.77 5.99 19.61
C TRP A 75 -4.64 7.03 19.72
N SER A 76 -3.41 6.60 19.53
CA SER A 76 -2.27 7.47 19.25
C SER A 76 -2.16 7.65 17.75
N ILE A 77 -2.08 8.92 17.29
CA ILE A 77 -2.01 9.26 15.87
C ILE A 77 -0.64 9.86 15.58
N TYR A 78 0.02 9.36 14.54
CA TYR A 78 1.31 9.80 14.06
C TYR A 78 1.19 10.23 12.60
N ARG A 79 2.06 11.15 12.19
CA ARG A 79 2.14 11.63 10.81
C ARG A 79 3.55 11.36 10.27
N LEU A 80 3.63 10.60 9.21
CA LEU A 80 4.85 10.32 8.47
C LEU A 80 4.85 11.19 7.22
N ASP A 81 5.66 12.27 7.22
CA ASP A 81 5.78 13.18 6.09
C ASP A 81 6.35 12.43 4.87
N LYS A 82 5.68 12.56 3.72
CA LYS A 82 6.00 11.90 2.46
C LYS A 82 6.36 12.89 1.35
N THR A 83 6.46 14.16 1.69
CA THR A 83 6.70 15.23 0.74
C THR A 83 8.04 15.10 0.02
N ASN A 84 9.08 14.66 0.72
CA ASN A 84 10.43 14.36 0.23
C ASN A 84 11.02 15.45 -0.68
N ASP A 85 10.76 16.73 -0.35
CA ASP A 85 11.25 17.93 -1.05
C ASP A 85 12.36 18.65 -0.29
N GLY A 86 12.87 18.05 0.79
CA GLY A 86 13.89 18.63 1.67
C GLY A 86 13.34 19.48 2.81
N THR A 87 12.01 19.67 2.88
CA THR A 87 11.38 20.37 4.03
C THR A 87 11.15 19.40 5.18
N ASN A 88 10.97 19.94 6.40
CA ASN A 88 10.65 19.18 7.62
C ASN A 88 11.62 18.01 7.93
N GLY A 89 12.85 18.06 7.42
CA GLY A 89 13.82 16.98 7.60
C GLY A 89 13.64 15.78 6.65
N THR A 90 12.76 15.87 5.67
CA THR A 90 12.64 14.88 4.60
C THR A 90 13.81 14.99 3.62
N PRO A 91 14.18 13.90 2.92
CA PRO A 91 15.18 13.98 1.85
C PRO A 91 14.64 14.79 0.66
N THR A 92 15.52 15.17 -0.26
CA THR A 92 15.14 15.79 -1.54
C THR A 92 15.18 14.75 -2.64
N HIS A 93 14.00 14.37 -3.18
CA HIS A 93 13.89 13.44 -4.28
C HIS A 93 13.50 14.14 -5.59
N PRO A 94 13.75 13.50 -6.76
CA PRO A 94 13.47 14.11 -8.06
C PRO A 94 11.99 14.48 -8.22
N GLY A 95 11.72 15.70 -8.68
CA GLY A 95 10.38 16.18 -8.99
C GLY A 95 9.44 16.40 -7.81
N CYS A 96 9.90 16.18 -6.56
CA CYS A 96 9.08 16.45 -5.38
C CYS A 96 8.86 17.97 -5.18
N PRO A 97 7.72 18.38 -4.56
CA PRO A 97 6.95 17.63 -3.57
C PRO A 97 6.25 16.40 -4.15
N CYS A 98 6.29 15.31 -3.38
CA CYS A 98 5.80 14.01 -3.79
C CYS A 98 4.67 13.50 -2.90
N LEU A 99 3.97 12.48 -3.37
CA LEU A 99 3.07 11.67 -2.57
C LEU A 99 3.61 10.25 -2.41
N GLY A 100 3.32 9.63 -1.27
CA GLY A 100 3.55 8.21 -1.05
C GLY A 100 2.25 7.44 -1.29
N ASP A 101 2.05 7.01 -2.53
CA ASP A 101 0.84 6.33 -2.97
C ASP A 101 0.76 4.90 -2.42
N GLN A 102 -0.47 4.42 -2.23
CA GLN A 102 -0.80 3.05 -1.77
C GLN A 102 0.01 2.61 -0.54
N PRO A 103 -0.15 3.23 0.65
CA PRO A 103 0.59 2.82 1.83
C PRO A 103 0.29 1.37 2.21
N LEU A 104 1.25 0.49 1.98
CA LEU A 104 1.23 -0.93 2.32
C LEU A 104 1.85 -1.12 3.69
N ILE A 105 1.30 -2.01 4.51
CA ILE A 105 1.77 -2.21 5.88
C ILE A 105 2.17 -3.65 6.17
N GLY A 106 3.17 -3.81 7.03
CA GLY A 106 3.63 -5.07 7.57
C GLY A 106 4.16 -4.93 8.98
N ALA A 107 4.41 -6.05 9.62
CA ALA A 107 4.96 -6.07 10.96
C ALA A 107 5.66 -7.39 11.25
N ASP A 108 6.85 -7.30 11.87
CA ASP A 108 7.56 -8.43 12.47
C ASP A 108 7.52 -8.37 14.02
N ALA A 109 8.45 -9.06 14.66
CA ALA A 109 8.57 -9.03 16.11
C ALA A 109 8.86 -7.63 16.68
N ASN A 110 9.60 -6.80 15.96
CA ASN A 110 10.23 -5.57 16.44
C ASN A 110 9.66 -4.31 15.77
N GLY A 111 9.38 -4.40 14.48
CA GLY A 111 9.04 -3.26 13.63
C GLY A 111 7.59 -3.23 13.16
N PHE A 112 7.14 -2.03 12.86
CA PHE A 112 6.00 -1.73 12.01
C PHE A 112 6.54 -1.04 10.76
N TYR A 113 6.10 -1.49 9.60
CA TYR A 113 6.64 -1.09 8.30
C TYR A 113 5.54 -0.47 7.45
N VAL A 114 5.90 0.61 6.77
CA VAL A 114 5.07 1.22 5.73
C VAL A 114 5.88 1.22 4.44
N SER A 115 5.32 0.73 3.37
CA SER A 115 5.87 0.87 2.01
C SER A 115 4.93 1.68 1.16
N THR A 116 5.46 2.58 0.34
CA THR A 116 4.68 3.44 -0.57
C THR A 116 5.35 3.49 -1.93
N ASN A 117 4.58 3.76 -2.97
CA ASN A 117 5.10 4.15 -4.28
C ASN A 117 5.19 5.68 -4.34
N GLU A 118 6.36 6.22 -4.67
CA GLU A 118 6.57 7.66 -4.66
C GLU A 118 6.38 8.29 -6.04
N PHE A 119 5.44 9.24 -6.12
CA PHE A 119 5.15 10.01 -7.32
C PHE A 119 5.24 11.51 -7.06
N PRO A 120 5.84 12.30 -7.98
CA PRO A 120 5.71 13.75 -7.93
C PRO A 120 4.25 14.20 -7.96
N LEU A 121 3.88 15.19 -7.11
CA LEU A 121 2.51 15.70 -7.04
C LEU A 121 2.10 16.55 -8.26
N PHE A 122 3.05 17.27 -8.86
CA PHE A 122 2.77 18.29 -9.88
C PHE A 122 3.51 18.06 -11.20
N SER A 123 4.23 16.96 -11.33
CA SER A 123 4.91 16.59 -12.57
C SER A 123 4.78 15.10 -12.84
N ALA A 124 5.04 14.69 -14.07
CA ALA A 124 5.17 13.27 -14.38
C ALA A 124 6.48 12.71 -13.78
N GLY A 125 6.43 11.47 -13.34
CA GLY A 125 7.60 10.77 -12.82
C GLY A 125 7.20 9.64 -11.87
N PHE A 126 8.18 8.82 -11.53
CA PHE A 126 8.08 7.74 -10.55
C PHE A 126 9.45 7.54 -9.92
N ASN A 127 9.54 7.69 -8.60
CA ASN A 127 10.78 7.58 -7.84
C ASN A 127 10.98 6.19 -7.21
N GLY A 128 10.08 5.26 -7.49
CA GLY A 128 10.15 3.91 -6.94
C GLY A 128 9.48 3.75 -5.58
N ALA A 129 9.59 2.55 -5.05
CA ALA A 129 9.09 2.25 -3.72
C ALA A 129 9.98 2.87 -2.65
N GLN A 130 9.36 3.30 -1.55
CA GLN A 130 10.02 3.79 -0.35
C GLN A 130 9.53 2.98 0.85
N VAL A 131 10.45 2.47 1.67
CA VAL A 131 10.15 1.68 2.86
C VAL A 131 10.49 2.49 4.11
N TYR A 132 9.60 2.48 5.08
CA TYR A 132 9.74 3.15 6.36
C TYR A 132 9.61 2.12 7.47
N ALA A 133 10.64 2.02 8.30
CA ALA A 133 10.69 1.10 9.43
C ALA A 133 10.68 1.88 10.74
N MET A 134 9.86 1.45 11.69
CA MET A 134 9.65 2.11 12.98
C MET A 134 9.52 1.07 14.08
N SER A 135 9.97 1.40 15.30
CA SER A 135 9.73 0.54 16.47
C SER A 135 8.23 0.36 16.73
N LYS A 136 7.76 -0.87 16.60
CA LYS A 136 6.37 -1.26 16.87
C LYS A 136 5.98 -1.04 18.33
N THR A 137 6.90 -1.31 19.25
CA THR A 137 6.67 -1.14 20.69
C THR A 137 6.61 0.32 21.08
N ALA A 138 7.44 1.18 20.49
CA ALA A 138 7.38 2.64 20.72
C ALA A 138 6.04 3.20 20.24
N LEU A 139 5.58 2.83 19.05
CA LEU A 139 4.27 3.24 18.52
C LEU A 139 3.13 2.78 19.44
N ALA A 140 3.14 1.51 19.88
CA ALA A 140 2.14 0.95 20.79
C ALA A 140 2.16 1.61 22.18
N GLY A 141 3.32 2.09 22.60
CA GLY A 141 3.50 2.85 23.85
C GLY A 141 3.12 4.33 23.77
N GLY A 142 2.69 4.83 22.61
CA GLY A 142 2.36 6.24 22.40
C GLY A 142 3.60 7.15 22.28
N MET A 143 4.78 6.57 22.09
CA MET A 143 6.05 7.28 21.91
C MET A 143 6.30 7.58 20.44
N LEU A 144 7.01 8.65 20.13
CA LEU A 144 7.46 8.97 18.79
C LEU A 144 8.72 8.13 18.48
N PRO A 145 8.64 7.14 17.54
CA PRO A 145 9.79 6.32 17.20
C PRO A 145 10.76 7.07 16.28
N ALA A 146 12.01 6.63 16.24
CA ALA A 146 12.87 6.93 15.11
C ALA A 146 12.29 6.27 13.84
N VAL A 147 12.30 6.98 12.72
CA VAL A 147 11.89 6.49 11.43
C VAL A 147 13.13 6.21 10.60
N VAL A 148 13.30 4.95 10.17
CA VAL A 148 14.36 4.58 9.23
C VAL A 148 13.74 4.48 7.84
N MET A 149 14.12 5.41 6.97
CA MET A 149 13.73 5.39 5.56
C MET A 149 14.76 4.58 4.76
N ILE A 150 14.25 3.72 3.89
CA ILE A 150 15.04 2.87 3.01
C ILE A 150 14.49 3.01 1.60
N THR A 151 15.35 3.43 0.67
CA THR A 151 15.04 3.44 -0.77
C THR A 151 15.59 2.16 -1.39
N PRO A 152 14.78 1.22 -1.85
CA PRO A 152 15.25 -0.05 -2.41
C PRO A 152 16.14 0.10 -3.64
N GLY A 153 15.94 1.18 -4.40
CA GLY A 153 16.72 1.48 -5.59
C GLY A 153 16.27 0.71 -6.84
N ALA A 154 17.14 0.67 -7.84
CA ALA A 154 16.91 -0.04 -9.08
C ALA A 154 17.39 -1.48 -8.97
N LEU A 155 16.58 -2.40 -9.48
CA LEU A 155 16.95 -3.76 -9.85
C LEU A 155 17.54 -3.76 -11.27
N GLU A 156 18.11 -4.87 -11.71
CA GLU A 156 18.48 -5.03 -13.12
C GLU A 156 17.27 -4.91 -14.05
N GLU A 157 16.09 -5.31 -13.56
CA GLU A 157 14.82 -5.30 -14.28
C GLU A 157 14.18 -3.92 -14.36
N GLY A 158 14.44 -3.04 -13.40
CA GLY A 158 13.84 -1.70 -13.34
C GLY A 158 13.77 -1.13 -11.91
N ILE A 159 13.10 -0.01 -11.75
CA ILE A 159 12.91 0.61 -10.44
C ILE A 159 11.95 -0.24 -9.61
N ALA A 160 12.37 -0.63 -8.40
CA ALA A 160 11.51 -1.40 -7.49
C ALA A 160 10.21 -0.65 -7.18
N TYR A 161 9.08 -1.34 -7.25
CA TYR A 161 7.76 -0.79 -7.00
C TYR A 161 6.90 -1.74 -6.15
N THR A 162 5.94 -1.19 -5.43
CA THR A 162 4.92 -1.92 -4.66
C THR A 162 5.53 -3.06 -3.83
N LEU A 163 6.51 -2.72 -2.97
CA LEU A 163 7.09 -3.68 -2.03
C LEU A 163 6.05 -3.99 -0.96
N GLN A 164 5.37 -5.11 -1.07
CA GLN A 164 4.35 -5.53 -0.11
C GLN A 164 5.01 -6.14 1.13
N PRO A 165 4.98 -5.47 2.30
CA PRO A 165 5.52 -6.01 3.55
C PRO A 165 4.70 -7.19 4.05
N THR A 166 5.31 -8.05 4.88
CA THR A 166 4.61 -9.19 5.46
C THR A 166 3.83 -8.84 6.71
N THR A 167 2.77 -9.62 6.93
CA THR A 167 2.13 -9.73 8.24
C THR A 167 2.16 -11.19 8.69
N THR A 168 2.18 -11.40 10.00
CA THR A 168 2.07 -12.74 10.59
C THR A 168 0.65 -12.96 11.09
N PRO A 169 -0.01 -14.09 10.76
CA PRO A 169 -1.35 -14.39 11.26
C PRO A 169 -1.37 -14.47 12.80
N PRO A 170 -2.51 -14.22 13.44
CA PRO A 170 -2.67 -14.37 14.88
C PRO A 170 -2.23 -15.77 15.34
N GLY A 171 -1.37 -15.82 16.36
CA GLY A 171 -0.78 -17.06 16.87
C GLY A 171 0.40 -17.59 16.06
N GLY A 172 0.78 -16.96 14.96
CA GLY A 172 1.98 -17.29 14.20
C GLY A 172 3.25 -16.79 14.87
N ALA A 173 4.38 -17.46 14.57
CA ALA A 173 5.69 -17.01 15.01
C ALA A 173 6.31 -16.06 14.00
N TYR A 174 6.95 -15.01 14.47
CA TYR A 174 7.75 -14.11 13.64
C TYR A 174 9.10 -14.74 13.28
N GLU A 175 9.73 -14.25 12.20
CA GLU A 175 11.11 -14.58 11.87
C GLU A 175 12.05 -13.81 12.79
N THR A 176 12.92 -14.55 13.50
CA THR A 176 13.87 -13.96 14.46
C THR A 176 15.33 -14.09 14.03
N ALA A 177 15.60 -14.79 12.94
CA ALA A 177 16.96 -14.94 12.42
C ALA A 177 17.56 -13.57 12.03
N ASN A 178 18.88 -13.48 12.06
CA ASN A 178 19.65 -12.28 11.70
C ASN A 178 19.27 -11.01 12.49
N GLY A 179 18.91 -11.18 13.76
CA GLY A 179 18.47 -10.07 14.61
C GLY A 179 17.05 -9.59 14.31
N GLY A 180 16.20 -10.49 13.86
CA GLY A 180 14.86 -10.20 13.34
C GLY A 180 14.88 -9.88 11.87
N THR A 181 13.90 -10.39 11.13
CA THR A 181 13.79 -10.20 9.68
C THR A 181 12.36 -9.89 9.30
N GLU A 182 12.16 -8.75 8.63
CA GLU A 182 10.95 -8.45 7.89
C GLU A 182 11.14 -8.78 6.41
N TYR A 183 10.14 -9.41 5.82
CA TYR A 183 10.15 -9.74 4.40
C TYR A 183 9.20 -8.85 3.61
N PHE A 184 9.55 -8.66 2.33
CA PHE A 184 8.67 -8.00 1.35
C PHE A 184 8.67 -8.83 0.08
N MET A 185 7.61 -8.68 -0.71
CA MET A 185 7.55 -9.24 -2.05
C MET A 185 7.10 -8.18 -3.04
N SER A 186 7.66 -8.21 -4.25
CA SER A 186 7.23 -7.35 -5.35
C SER A 186 7.21 -8.10 -6.67
N ALA A 187 6.32 -7.69 -7.56
CA ALA A 187 6.33 -8.11 -8.95
C ALA A 187 7.53 -7.52 -9.68
N LEU A 188 7.85 -8.04 -10.85
CA LEU A 188 8.95 -7.59 -11.72
C LEU A 188 8.46 -7.23 -13.14
N GLU A 189 7.15 -7.22 -13.35
CA GLU A 189 6.61 -6.78 -14.63
C GLU A 189 6.53 -5.25 -14.64
N PHE A 190 7.37 -4.61 -15.47
CA PHE A 190 7.49 -3.15 -15.56
C PHE A 190 6.99 -2.60 -16.91
N THR A 191 6.63 -3.46 -17.84
CA THR A 191 6.45 -3.07 -19.24
C THR A 191 5.05 -3.34 -19.79
N GLY A 192 4.15 -3.93 -19.01
CA GLY A 192 2.85 -4.43 -19.48
C GLY A 192 2.94 -5.76 -20.23
N GLY A 193 4.07 -6.47 -20.11
CA GLY A 193 4.31 -7.77 -20.71
C GLY A 193 3.92 -8.95 -19.83
N LEU A 194 4.66 -10.04 -19.95
CA LEU A 194 4.55 -11.20 -19.09
C LEU A 194 5.88 -11.43 -18.36
N ASP A 195 5.82 -11.75 -17.08
CA ASP A 195 6.98 -12.21 -16.31
C ASP A 195 6.66 -13.54 -15.60
N ASN A 196 7.69 -14.27 -15.21
CA ASN A 196 7.61 -15.50 -14.44
C ASN A 196 8.56 -15.47 -13.23
N ARG A 197 8.92 -14.26 -12.78
CA ARG A 197 9.83 -14.02 -11.67
C ARG A 197 9.20 -13.02 -10.70
N ILE A 198 9.57 -13.10 -9.46
CA ILE A 198 9.23 -12.11 -8.43
C ILE A 198 10.46 -11.79 -7.59
N ALA A 199 10.51 -10.60 -7.02
CA ALA A 199 11.53 -10.24 -6.05
C ALA A 199 11.04 -10.53 -4.63
N VAL A 200 11.90 -11.19 -3.85
CA VAL A 200 11.74 -11.41 -2.42
C VAL A 200 12.81 -10.59 -1.71
N TRP A 201 12.39 -9.76 -0.78
CA TRP A 201 13.23 -8.84 -0.04
C TRP A 201 13.29 -9.25 1.42
N ALA A 202 14.45 -9.09 2.05
CA ALA A 202 14.67 -9.34 3.47
C ALA A 202 15.34 -8.12 4.11
N LEU A 203 14.67 -7.53 5.09
CA LEU A 203 15.19 -6.44 5.92
C LEU A 203 15.60 -7.04 7.26
N THR A 204 16.92 -7.14 7.49
CA THR A 204 17.50 -7.77 8.68
C THR A 204 17.92 -6.74 9.73
N GLY A 205 18.15 -7.20 10.97
CA GLY A 205 18.56 -6.35 12.09
C GLY A 205 17.40 -5.56 12.71
N THR A 206 16.16 -6.05 12.56
CA THR A 206 14.96 -5.32 12.99
C THR A 206 14.86 -5.14 14.51
N ASN A 207 15.54 -5.98 15.29
CA ASN A 207 15.66 -5.82 16.75
C ASN A 207 16.30 -4.49 17.15
N THR A 208 17.13 -3.89 16.28
CA THR A 208 17.77 -2.60 16.52
C THR A 208 16.82 -1.41 16.37
N LEU A 209 15.59 -1.60 15.89
CA LEU A 209 14.59 -0.54 15.82
C LEU A 209 14.23 0.07 17.18
N ASN A 210 14.54 -0.64 18.26
CA ASN A 210 14.36 -0.15 19.64
C ASN A 210 15.60 0.60 20.16
N ASP A 211 16.69 0.65 19.41
CA ASP A 211 17.91 1.37 19.77
C ASP A 211 17.82 2.84 19.34
N SER A 212 18.68 3.68 19.91
CA SER A 212 18.81 5.10 19.53
C SER A 212 19.36 5.30 18.10
N ALA A 213 20.03 4.29 17.56
CA ALA A 213 20.60 4.30 16.19
C ALA A 213 20.34 2.92 15.52
N PRO A 214 19.16 2.71 14.93
CA PRO A 214 18.83 1.47 14.26
C PRO A 214 19.78 1.12 13.12
N ARG A 215 20.10 -0.17 12.96
CA ARG A 215 20.99 -0.70 11.92
C ARG A 215 20.29 -1.78 11.15
N LEU A 216 19.70 -1.39 10.02
CA LEU A 216 18.94 -2.28 9.15
C LEU A 216 19.72 -2.54 7.86
N ALA A 217 19.56 -3.72 7.29
CA ALA A 217 20.12 -4.07 5.98
C ALA A 217 19.06 -4.72 5.10
N LEU A 218 18.75 -4.09 3.96
CA LEU A 218 17.84 -4.61 2.95
C LEU A 218 18.62 -5.39 1.90
N ARG A 219 18.17 -6.61 1.59
CA ARG A 219 18.69 -7.46 0.52
C ARG A 219 17.52 -8.05 -0.27
N TYR A 220 17.76 -8.48 -1.50
CA TYR A 220 16.76 -9.15 -2.30
C TYR A 220 17.31 -10.35 -3.04
N ALA A 221 16.40 -11.22 -3.47
CA ALA A 221 16.67 -12.32 -4.38
C ALA A 221 15.51 -12.43 -5.37
N ILE A 222 15.85 -12.73 -6.63
CA ILE A 222 14.85 -13.02 -7.66
C ILE A 222 14.55 -14.52 -7.64
N VAL A 223 13.27 -14.86 -7.61
CA VAL A 223 12.81 -16.25 -7.58
C VAL A 223 11.83 -16.51 -8.73
N ALA A 224 11.87 -17.71 -9.27
CA ALA A 224 10.93 -18.13 -10.30
C ALA A 224 9.51 -18.23 -9.76
N SER A 225 8.54 -17.80 -10.53
CA SER A 225 7.11 -17.90 -10.25
C SER A 225 6.38 -18.54 -11.42
N GLN A 226 5.06 -18.65 -11.33
CA GLN A 226 4.24 -18.87 -12.52
C GLN A 226 4.16 -17.60 -13.35
N VAL A 227 3.91 -17.75 -14.64
CA VAL A 227 3.74 -16.61 -15.55
C VAL A 227 2.55 -15.76 -15.12
N TYR A 228 2.76 -14.47 -15.04
CA TYR A 228 1.73 -13.48 -14.74
C TYR A 228 1.93 -12.26 -15.65
N GLY A 229 0.98 -11.34 -15.63
CA GLY A 229 1.04 -10.07 -16.35
C GLY A 229 -0.22 -9.25 -16.08
N GLN A 230 -0.19 -8.01 -16.49
CA GLN A 230 -1.23 -7.05 -16.18
C GLN A 230 -2.61 -7.51 -16.66
N PRO A 231 -3.60 -7.58 -15.76
CA PRO A 231 -4.95 -7.99 -16.12
C PRO A 231 -5.63 -6.91 -16.99
N PRO A 232 -6.41 -7.31 -18.02
CA PRO A 232 -7.16 -6.35 -18.82
C PRO A 232 -8.29 -5.73 -18.01
N ALA A 233 -8.70 -4.52 -18.35
CA ALA A 233 -9.88 -3.88 -17.79
C ALA A 233 -11.13 -4.76 -18.00
N MET A 234 -12.04 -4.73 -17.04
CA MET A 234 -13.23 -5.59 -17.03
C MET A 234 -14.44 -4.90 -17.66
N GLN A 235 -15.17 -5.67 -18.46
CA GLN A 235 -16.46 -5.22 -18.96
C GLN A 235 -17.52 -5.30 -17.86
N GLN A 236 -18.26 -4.22 -17.68
CA GLN A 236 -19.43 -4.20 -16.81
C GLN A 236 -20.59 -4.95 -17.48
N LYS A 237 -21.41 -5.63 -16.68
CA LYS A 237 -22.66 -6.17 -17.18
C LYS A 237 -23.59 -5.03 -17.58
N ASP A 238 -24.09 -5.07 -18.81
CA ASP A 238 -25.22 -4.27 -19.24
C ASP A 238 -26.49 -4.86 -18.61
N GLY A 239 -26.73 -4.52 -17.36
CA GLY A 239 -27.92 -4.97 -16.65
C GLY A 239 -29.14 -4.09 -16.95
N PRO A 240 -30.33 -4.57 -16.62
CA PRO A 240 -31.58 -3.77 -16.71
C PRO A 240 -31.67 -2.73 -15.60
N LEU A 241 -30.56 -2.37 -14.99
CA LEU A 241 -30.54 -1.38 -13.91
C LEU A 241 -30.82 0.00 -14.46
N PHE A 242 -31.76 0.69 -13.82
CA PHE A 242 -32.19 2.04 -14.19
C PHE A 242 -31.01 3.00 -14.34
N LEU A 243 -30.05 2.97 -13.40
CA LEU A 243 -28.87 3.84 -13.43
C LEU A 243 -27.97 3.59 -14.64
N SER A 244 -27.70 2.32 -15.00
CA SER A 244 -26.90 2.00 -16.18
C SER A 244 -27.57 2.44 -17.47
N GLY A 245 -28.89 2.38 -17.54
CA GLY A 245 -29.66 2.92 -18.67
C GLY A 245 -29.52 4.43 -18.80
N LEU A 246 -29.58 5.18 -17.69
CA LEU A 246 -29.41 6.62 -17.66
C LEU A 246 -27.97 7.04 -18.05
N ILE A 247 -26.96 6.30 -17.58
CA ILE A 247 -25.54 6.57 -17.95
C ILE A 247 -25.36 6.37 -19.46
N ARG A 248 -25.87 5.28 -20.03
CA ARG A 248 -25.80 5.02 -21.47
C ARG A 248 -26.53 6.07 -22.29
N ALA A 249 -27.66 6.55 -21.80
CA ALA A 249 -28.44 7.63 -22.45
C ALA A 249 -27.80 9.03 -22.31
N GLY A 250 -26.70 9.18 -21.59
CA GLY A 250 -26.02 10.46 -21.43
C GLY A 250 -26.69 11.44 -20.47
N VAL A 251 -27.59 10.98 -19.59
CA VAL A 251 -28.40 11.85 -18.71
C VAL A 251 -27.56 12.65 -17.70
N PHE A 252 -26.37 12.18 -17.34
CA PHE A 252 -25.50 12.86 -16.36
C PHE A 252 -24.47 13.81 -16.98
N GLY A 253 -24.81 14.47 -18.08
CA GLY A 253 -23.94 15.44 -18.75
C GLY A 253 -22.74 14.81 -19.48
N LYS A 254 -22.76 13.50 -19.70
CA LYS A 254 -21.79 12.77 -20.52
C LYS A 254 -22.45 12.40 -21.86
N PRO A 255 -21.66 12.24 -22.95
CA PRO A 255 -22.20 11.71 -24.20
C PRO A 255 -22.87 10.34 -24.00
N ALA A 256 -23.91 10.05 -24.79
CA ALA A 256 -24.48 8.71 -24.83
C ALA A 256 -23.43 7.68 -25.29
N VAL A 257 -23.43 6.50 -24.65
CA VAL A 257 -22.48 5.43 -24.97
C VAL A 257 -23.24 4.12 -25.21
N GLU A 258 -22.76 3.31 -26.14
CA GLU A 258 -23.36 2.00 -26.43
C GLU A 258 -23.17 1.04 -25.25
N HIS A 259 -22.00 1.06 -24.65
CA HIS A 259 -21.63 0.23 -23.50
C HIS A 259 -21.19 1.07 -22.32
N LEU A 260 -21.35 0.52 -21.11
CA LEU A 260 -20.79 1.13 -19.91
C LEU A 260 -19.25 1.17 -20.01
N PRO A 261 -18.58 2.17 -19.39
CA PRO A 261 -17.13 2.20 -19.30
C PRO A 261 -16.57 0.93 -18.67
N LEU A 262 -15.39 0.54 -19.09
CA LEU A 262 -14.69 -0.57 -18.47
C LEU A 262 -14.33 -0.25 -17.01
N ILE A 263 -14.30 -1.29 -16.17
CA ILE A 263 -13.81 -1.18 -14.80
C ILE A 263 -12.32 -1.49 -14.79
N GLU A 264 -11.54 -0.61 -14.16
CA GLU A 264 -10.13 -0.86 -13.90
C GLU A 264 -9.93 -2.13 -13.09
N SER A 265 -8.99 -2.96 -13.49
CA SER A 265 -8.73 -4.27 -12.89
C SER A 265 -7.59 -4.27 -11.89
N ASN A 266 -7.03 -3.12 -11.55
CA ASN A 266 -5.72 -2.97 -10.95
C ASN A 266 -4.61 -3.58 -11.85
N ASP A 267 -3.40 -3.42 -11.39
CA ASP A 267 -2.21 -4.03 -11.99
C ASP A 267 -1.96 -5.44 -11.42
N ASP A 268 -0.81 -6.00 -11.73
CA ASP A 268 -0.29 -7.26 -11.24
C ASP A 268 0.68 -7.10 -10.06
N SER A 269 0.62 -5.98 -9.35
CA SER A 269 1.36 -5.80 -8.10
C SER A 269 0.98 -6.84 -7.05
N MET A 270 1.94 -7.16 -6.18
CA MET A 270 1.69 -8.05 -5.05
C MET A 270 0.62 -7.49 -4.13
N ASN A 271 -0.34 -8.35 -3.77
CA ASN A 271 -1.33 -8.07 -2.74
C ASN A 271 -0.74 -8.31 -1.34
N GLN A 272 -1.59 -8.63 -0.35
CA GLN A 272 -1.12 -8.91 1.00
C GLN A 272 -0.13 -10.08 1.02
N THR A 273 1.06 -9.84 1.58
CA THR A 273 2.07 -10.88 1.84
C THR A 273 1.99 -11.35 3.28
N ILE A 274 2.10 -12.66 3.49
CA ILE A 274 1.98 -13.29 4.80
C ILE A 274 3.22 -14.14 5.05
N TYR A 275 3.84 -13.98 6.24
CA TYR A 275 4.83 -14.89 6.76
C TYR A 275 4.18 -15.88 7.73
N ALA A 276 4.24 -17.16 7.41
CA ALA A 276 3.66 -18.21 8.25
C ALA A 276 4.45 -19.51 8.15
N ALA A 277 4.81 -20.10 9.29
CA ALA A 277 5.51 -21.38 9.39
C ALA A 277 6.80 -21.45 8.54
N GLY A 278 7.61 -20.38 8.58
CA GLY A 278 8.87 -20.30 7.83
C GLY A 278 8.69 -20.14 6.31
N LYS A 279 7.53 -19.69 5.85
CA LYS A 279 7.20 -19.54 4.43
C LYS A 279 6.54 -18.19 4.18
N LEU A 280 6.77 -17.68 2.97
CA LEU A 280 6.08 -16.50 2.45
C LEU A 280 4.93 -16.91 1.54
N TRP A 281 3.80 -16.26 1.72
CA TRP A 281 2.57 -16.46 0.95
C TRP A 281 2.13 -15.11 0.39
N CYS A 282 1.90 -15.06 -0.91
CA CYS A 282 1.39 -13.86 -1.56
C CYS A 282 0.53 -14.26 -2.77
N ALA A 283 -0.25 -13.31 -3.26
CA ALA A 283 -1.00 -13.43 -4.50
C ALA A 283 -0.93 -12.10 -5.26
N LEU A 284 -1.15 -12.16 -6.56
CA LEU A 284 -1.31 -10.99 -7.43
C LEU A 284 -2.49 -11.21 -8.38
N ASN A 285 -2.98 -10.11 -8.95
CA ASN A 285 -3.93 -10.18 -10.05
C ASN A 285 -3.17 -10.53 -11.33
N THR A 286 -3.76 -11.35 -12.19
CA THR A 286 -3.13 -11.67 -13.46
C THR A 286 -4.17 -11.95 -14.54
N LEU A 287 -3.74 -11.81 -15.79
CA LEU A 287 -4.52 -12.26 -16.93
C LEU A 287 -4.51 -13.79 -17.03
N VAL A 288 -5.61 -14.36 -17.50
CA VAL A 288 -5.68 -15.80 -17.80
C VAL A 288 -6.34 -16.01 -19.16
N LYS A 289 -5.85 -16.99 -19.89
CA LYS A 289 -6.45 -17.44 -21.15
C LYS A 289 -7.28 -18.68 -20.90
N SER A 290 -8.57 -18.62 -21.19
CA SER A 290 -9.40 -19.81 -21.16
C SER A 290 -9.12 -20.72 -22.35
N LYS A 291 -9.34 -22.05 -22.19
CA LYS A 291 -9.02 -23.06 -23.23
C LYS A 291 -9.68 -22.78 -24.58
N ASN A 292 -10.86 -22.12 -24.59
CA ASN A 292 -11.69 -21.89 -25.78
C ASN A 292 -12.27 -20.46 -25.85
N GLY A 293 -11.63 -19.46 -25.23
CA GLY A 293 -12.19 -18.13 -25.14
C GLY A 293 -11.16 -17.02 -25.10
N PRO A 294 -11.62 -15.76 -25.11
CA PRO A 294 -10.75 -14.61 -24.96
C PRO A 294 -10.00 -14.64 -23.62
N VAL A 295 -8.97 -13.82 -23.52
CA VAL A 295 -8.24 -13.62 -22.28
C VAL A 295 -9.18 -12.98 -21.26
N HIS A 296 -9.33 -13.61 -20.10
CA HIS A 296 -10.18 -13.12 -19.01
C HIS A 296 -9.35 -12.89 -17.75
N ARG A 297 -9.77 -11.95 -16.93
CA ARG A 297 -9.30 -11.81 -15.56
C ARG A 297 -9.87 -12.97 -14.72
N ARG A 298 -9.03 -13.60 -13.90
CA ARG A 298 -9.47 -14.34 -12.71
C ARG A 298 -9.37 -13.41 -11.51
N GLY A 299 -10.49 -12.91 -11.03
CA GLY A 299 -10.58 -12.42 -9.66
C GLY A 299 -10.37 -13.61 -8.70
N THR A 300 -9.78 -13.35 -7.56
CA THR A 300 -9.50 -14.33 -6.48
C THR A 300 -10.79 -14.81 -5.80
N GLY A 301 -11.71 -15.36 -6.58
CA GLY A 301 -12.96 -16.01 -6.16
C GLY A 301 -12.86 -17.50 -6.43
N GLY A 302 -12.32 -18.26 -5.49
CA GLY A 302 -12.49 -19.67 -5.28
C GLY A 302 -12.17 -20.63 -6.44
N LYS A 303 -10.93 -21.08 -6.51
CA LYS A 303 -10.45 -22.47 -6.60
C LYS A 303 -8.95 -22.48 -6.87
N HIS A 304 -8.22 -22.92 -5.86
CA HIS A 304 -6.87 -23.47 -5.89
C HIS A 304 -5.92 -23.01 -6.99
N PHE A 305 -5.26 -21.89 -6.78
CA PHE A 305 -3.89 -21.71 -7.23
C PHE A 305 -3.05 -21.59 -5.96
N GLN A 306 -2.22 -22.56 -5.69
CA GLN A 306 -1.13 -22.45 -4.75
C GLN A 306 0.15 -22.13 -5.54
N PRO A 307 0.59 -20.91 -5.60
CA PRO A 307 2.01 -20.65 -5.72
C PRO A 307 2.56 -20.47 -4.30
N GLY A 308 2.79 -21.59 -3.63
CA GLY A 308 3.65 -21.60 -2.46
C GLY A 308 5.08 -21.46 -2.93
N ILE A 309 5.69 -20.29 -2.77
CA ILE A 309 7.13 -20.14 -2.87
C ILE A 309 7.71 -20.68 -1.59
N HIS A 310 8.41 -21.81 -1.70
CA HIS A 310 9.13 -22.41 -0.58
C HIS A 310 10.57 -21.89 -0.62
N LEU A 311 10.91 -20.93 0.24
CA LEU A 311 12.30 -20.66 0.59
C LEU A 311 12.71 -21.71 1.63
N ARG A 312 13.76 -22.49 1.35
CA ARG A 312 14.46 -23.34 2.33
C ARG A 312 15.67 -22.60 2.88
#